data_8fae80f08b85055c9bbeeff97a3e57ed
#
_entry.id   8fae80f08b85055c9bbeeff97a3e57ed
#
_cell.length_a   1.000
_cell.length_b   1.000
_cell.length_c   1.000
_cell.angle_alpha   90.00
_cell.angle_beta   90.00
_cell.angle_gamma   90.00
#
_symmetry.space_group_name_H-M   'P 1'
#
loop_
_entity.id
_entity.type
_entity.pdbx_description
1 polymer ?
#
loop_
_entity_poly.entity_id
_entity_poly.type
_entity_poly.pdbx_seq_one_letter_code
_entity_poly.pdbx_strand_id
1 'polypeptide(L)'
;MHIGIYINNENISSVDCKNLLAGNPGIGGTEYCVLLLAQVYKMYYSNNKVTLFVAKQGILPEVDNYVVVNGIDDLPAKAQKEDVDVLVVSAVYNGIPL
;
A
#
# COMPACT_ATOMS: atom_id res chain seq x y z
N MET A 1 -0.58 14.68 -9.21
CA MET A 1 0.41 13.58 -9.12
C MET A 1 -0.29 12.29 -8.72
N HIS A 2 0.10 11.20 -9.32
CA HIS A 2 -0.43 9.88 -9.00
C HIS A 2 0.63 9.06 -8.29
N ILE A 3 0.37 8.69 -7.04
CA ILE A 3 1.30 7.93 -6.22
C ILE A 3 0.78 6.51 -6.05
N GLY A 4 1.64 5.55 -6.35
CA GLY A 4 1.40 4.15 -6.06
C GLY A 4 2.18 3.72 -4.84
N ILE A 5 1.56 2.93 -3.98
CA ILE A 5 2.20 2.38 -2.79
C ILE A 5 1.97 0.87 -2.80
N TYR A 6 3.06 0.10 -2.77
CA TYR A 6 2.99 -1.35 -2.74
C TYR A 6 3.26 -1.89 -1.34
N ILE A 7 2.44 -2.82 -0.91
CA ILE A 7 2.64 -3.57 0.31
C ILE A 7 2.24 -5.04 0.11
N ASN A 8 3.05 -5.94 0.62
CA ASN A 8 2.64 -7.34 0.72
C ASN A 8 1.83 -7.51 2.00
N ASN A 9 0.52 -7.62 1.85
CA ASN A 9 -0.44 -7.68 2.96
C ASN A 9 -1.00 -9.08 3.19
N GLU A 10 -0.35 -10.12 2.72
CA GLU A 10 -0.87 -11.49 2.82
C GLU A 10 -1.17 -11.90 4.27
N ASN A 11 -0.30 -11.51 5.19
CA ASN A 11 -0.42 -11.91 6.60
C ASN A 11 -1.41 -11.06 7.40
N ILE A 12 -1.91 -9.98 6.82
CA ILE A 12 -2.79 -9.03 7.51
C ILE A 12 -4.11 -8.81 6.79
N SER A 13 -4.42 -9.63 5.79
CA SER A 13 -5.60 -9.41 4.95
C SER A 13 -6.93 -9.51 5.70
N SER A 14 -6.96 -10.20 6.85
CA SER A 14 -8.16 -10.31 7.69
C SER A 14 -8.26 -9.24 8.77
N VAL A 15 -7.22 -8.41 8.94
CA VAL A 15 -7.18 -7.36 9.95
C VAL A 15 -7.85 -6.10 9.41
N ASP A 16 -8.68 -5.45 10.25
CA ASP A 16 -9.32 -4.19 9.87
C ASP A 16 -8.32 -3.04 9.92
N CYS A 17 -7.88 -2.60 8.77
CA CYS A 17 -6.92 -1.51 8.61
C CYS A 17 -7.55 -0.23 8.04
N LYS A 18 -8.87 -0.06 8.15
CA LYS A 18 -9.54 1.11 7.58
C LYS A 18 -9.14 2.42 8.21
N ASN A 19 -8.91 2.44 9.51
CA ASN A 19 -8.56 3.66 10.21
C ASN A 19 -7.35 3.45 11.12
N LEU A 20 -6.18 3.67 10.56
CA LEU A 20 -4.92 3.50 11.28
C LEU A 20 -4.58 4.68 12.18
N LEU A 21 -5.26 5.82 12.00
CA LEU A 21 -5.13 6.96 12.92
C LEU A 21 -5.67 6.65 14.31
N ALA A 22 -6.56 5.66 14.43
CA ALA A 22 -7.06 5.20 15.73
C ALA A 22 -6.03 4.33 16.50
N GLY A 23 -4.94 3.95 15.86
CA GLY A 23 -3.89 3.12 16.44
C GLY A 23 -3.61 1.87 15.62
N ASN A 24 -2.57 1.14 15.97
CA ASN A 24 -2.20 -0.09 15.29
C ASN A 24 -3.19 -1.21 15.65
N PRO A 25 -3.89 -1.80 14.67
CA PRO A 25 -4.88 -2.85 14.92
C PRO A 25 -4.28 -4.23 15.20
N GLY A 26 -2.97 -4.33 15.40
CA GLY A 26 -2.29 -5.60 15.66
C GLY A 26 -1.49 -6.12 14.49
N ILE A 27 -0.99 -5.23 13.64
CA ILE A 27 -0.13 -5.56 12.50
C ILE A 27 1.32 -5.16 12.79
N GLY A 28 2.25 -5.66 11.98
CA GLY A 28 3.65 -5.33 12.10
C GLY A 28 3.92 -3.84 11.91
N GLY A 29 5.01 -3.34 12.49
CA GLY A 29 5.34 -1.92 12.45
C GLY A 29 5.54 -1.39 11.04
N THR A 30 6.16 -2.17 10.16
CA THR A 30 6.37 -1.76 8.76
C THR A 30 5.04 -1.65 8.01
N GLU A 31 4.18 -2.65 8.12
CA GLU A 31 2.87 -2.62 7.49
C GLU A 31 2.03 -1.46 8.01
N TYR A 32 2.06 -1.23 9.32
CA TYR A 32 1.36 -0.12 9.93
C TYR A 32 1.82 1.22 9.36
N CYS A 33 3.14 1.44 9.30
CA CYS A 33 3.70 2.70 8.81
C CYS A 33 3.35 2.94 7.33
N VAL A 34 3.42 1.91 6.50
CA VAL A 34 3.15 2.06 5.07
C VAL A 34 1.67 2.34 4.80
N LEU A 35 0.77 1.61 5.45
CA LEU A 35 -0.67 1.83 5.29
C LEU A 35 -1.10 3.15 5.91
N LEU A 36 -0.51 3.54 7.04
CA LEU A 36 -0.76 4.84 7.64
C LEU A 36 -0.31 5.98 6.71
N LEU A 37 0.84 5.82 6.06
CA LEU A 37 1.31 6.78 5.07
C LEU A 37 0.28 6.96 3.94
N ALA A 38 -0.25 5.87 3.42
CA ALA A 38 -1.28 5.93 2.38
C ALA A 38 -2.53 6.67 2.85
N GLN A 39 -2.99 6.37 4.06
CA GLN A 39 -4.17 7.02 4.63
C GLN A 39 -3.96 8.51 4.84
N VAL A 40 -2.85 8.88 5.48
CA VAL A 40 -2.53 10.29 5.79
C VAL A 40 -2.31 11.07 4.51
N TYR A 41 -1.57 10.49 3.56
CA TYR A 41 -1.31 11.16 2.30
C TYR A 41 -2.60 11.48 1.55
N LYS A 42 -3.52 10.53 1.48
CA LYS A 42 -4.81 10.76 0.82
C LYS A 42 -5.65 11.81 1.53
N MET A 43 -5.63 11.82 2.87
CA MET A 43 -6.39 12.81 3.65
C MET A 43 -5.89 14.23 3.46
N TYR A 44 -4.57 14.42 3.49
CA TYR A 44 -3.98 15.77 3.47
C TYR A 44 -3.66 16.27 2.07
N TYR A 45 -3.55 15.38 1.08
CA TYR A 45 -3.25 15.73 -0.30
C TYR A 45 -4.33 15.15 -1.23
N SER A 46 -5.58 15.46 -0.92
CA SER A 46 -6.74 14.88 -1.60
C SER A 46 -6.82 15.17 -3.11
N ASN A 47 -6.09 16.17 -3.58
CA ASN A 47 -5.99 16.47 -5.01
C ASN A 47 -5.10 15.48 -5.77
N ASN A 48 -4.30 14.72 -5.05
CA ASN A 48 -3.44 13.71 -5.64
C ASN A 48 -4.13 12.35 -5.62
N LYS A 49 -3.88 11.57 -6.66
CA LYS A 49 -4.42 10.21 -6.74
C LYS A 49 -3.48 9.24 -6.04
N VAL A 50 -4.05 8.35 -5.26
CA VAL A 50 -3.31 7.29 -4.54
C VAL A 50 -3.86 5.94 -4.94
N THR A 51 -2.98 5.04 -5.36
CA THR A 51 -3.30 3.64 -5.65
C THR A 51 -2.51 2.75 -4.71
N LEU A 52 -3.20 1.86 -4.02
CA LEU A 52 -2.57 0.80 -3.24
C LEU A 52 -2.43 -0.46 -4.10
N PHE A 53 -1.19 -0.90 -4.28
CA PHE A 53 -0.90 -2.19 -4.89
C PHE A 53 -0.67 -3.19 -3.77
N VAL A 54 -1.46 -4.25 -3.75
CA VAL A 54 -1.48 -5.20 -2.64
C VAL A 54 -1.34 -6.62 -3.15
N ALA A 55 -0.83 -7.50 -2.30
CA ALA A 55 -0.74 -8.92 -2.65
C ALA A 55 -2.10 -9.62 -2.58
N LYS A 56 -3.01 -9.10 -1.77
CA LYS A 56 -4.32 -9.70 -1.53
C LYS A 56 -5.34 -8.62 -1.19
N GLN A 57 -6.60 -8.84 -1.54
CA GLN A 57 -7.66 -7.95 -1.06
C GLN A 57 -7.76 -8.04 0.46
N GLY A 58 -8.01 -6.90 1.09
CA GLY A 58 -8.13 -6.81 2.54
C GLY A 58 -8.98 -5.62 2.93
N ILE A 59 -9.05 -5.38 4.24
CA ILE A 59 -9.77 -4.24 4.81
C ILE A 59 -8.76 -3.10 4.98
N LEU A 60 -8.70 -2.21 4.01
CA LEU A 60 -7.61 -1.25 3.82
C LEU A 60 -8.12 0.19 3.98
N PRO A 61 -7.19 1.15 4.24
CA PRO A 61 -7.56 2.57 4.27
C PRO A 61 -8.16 3.03 2.95
N GLU A 62 -8.97 4.06 3.01
CA GLU A 62 -9.60 4.62 1.81
C GLU A 62 -8.58 5.37 0.95
N VAL A 63 -8.43 4.93 -0.29
CA VAL A 63 -7.63 5.57 -1.34
C VAL A 63 -8.41 5.53 -2.65
N ASP A 64 -7.84 6.10 -3.70
CA ASP A 64 -8.56 6.18 -4.99
C ASP A 64 -8.71 4.83 -5.68
N ASN A 65 -7.73 3.94 -5.54
CA ASN A 65 -7.76 2.66 -6.24
C ASN A 65 -6.96 1.59 -5.50
N TYR A 66 -7.36 0.34 -5.69
CA TYR A 66 -6.69 -0.84 -5.14
C TYR A 66 -6.40 -1.80 -6.28
N VAL A 67 -5.17 -2.26 -6.41
CA VAL A 67 -4.76 -3.19 -7.45
C VAL A 67 -4.07 -4.39 -6.81
N VAL A 68 -4.60 -5.58 -7.06
CA VAL A 68 -3.96 -6.81 -6.59
C VAL A 68 -2.88 -7.21 -7.59
N VAL A 69 -1.68 -7.47 -7.09
CA VAL A 69 -0.53 -7.87 -7.89
C VAL A 69 -0.01 -9.24 -7.46
N ASN A 70 0.55 -9.98 -8.40
CA ASN A 70 1.11 -11.31 -8.16
C ASN A 70 2.60 -11.22 -7.83
N GLY A 71 2.92 -10.62 -6.67
CA GLY A 71 4.29 -10.42 -6.25
C GLY A 71 4.94 -9.19 -6.88
N ILE A 72 6.18 -8.96 -6.47
CA ILE A 72 6.91 -7.75 -6.86
C ILE A 72 7.28 -7.72 -8.36
N ASP A 73 7.38 -8.88 -8.98
CA ASP A 73 7.72 -8.96 -10.42
C ASP A 73 6.57 -8.47 -11.31
N ASP A 74 5.34 -8.56 -10.82
CA ASP A 74 4.15 -8.09 -11.53
C ASP A 74 3.92 -6.57 -11.36
N LEU A 75 4.57 -5.99 -10.37
CA LEU A 75 4.34 -4.61 -9.95
C LEU A 75 4.66 -3.57 -11.02
N PRO A 76 5.82 -3.63 -11.73
CA PRO A 76 6.13 -2.60 -12.72
C PRO A 76 5.09 -2.48 -13.83
N ALA A 77 4.62 -3.61 -14.35
CA ALA A 77 3.63 -3.61 -15.41
C ALA A 77 2.28 -3.05 -14.93
N LYS A 78 1.87 -3.41 -13.71
CA LYS A 78 0.64 -2.89 -13.11
C LYS A 78 0.73 -1.40 -12.82
N ALA A 79 1.88 -0.93 -12.34
CA ALA A 79 2.10 0.49 -12.07
C ALA A 79 2.07 1.32 -13.37
N GLN A 80 2.67 0.82 -14.44
CA GLN A 80 2.61 1.47 -15.74
C GLN A 80 1.18 1.56 -16.28
N LYS A 81 0.43 0.49 -16.13
CA LYS A 81 -0.97 0.45 -16.58
C LYS A 81 -1.83 1.48 -15.86
N GLU A 82 -1.53 1.76 -14.59
CA GLU A 82 -2.26 2.73 -13.78
C GLU A 82 -1.74 4.17 -13.93
N ASP A 83 -0.73 4.40 -14.74
CA ASP A 83 -0.12 5.72 -14.95
C ASP A 83 0.39 6.35 -13.65
N VAL A 84 1.07 5.57 -12.84
CA VAL A 84 1.65 6.04 -11.58
C VAL A 84 2.89 6.88 -11.85
N ASP A 85 2.97 8.06 -11.23
CA ASP A 85 4.14 8.95 -11.35
C ASP A 85 5.27 8.55 -10.41
N VAL A 86 4.91 8.14 -9.19
CA VAL A 86 5.87 7.73 -8.16
C VAL A 86 5.39 6.44 -7.55
N LEU A 87 6.27 5.47 -7.44
CA LEU A 87 5.97 4.18 -6.83
C LEU A 87 6.81 4.01 -5.56
N VAL A 88 6.13 3.91 -4.43
CA VAL A 88 6.75 3.60 -3.14
C VAL A 88 6.60 2.11 -2.91
N VAL A 89 7.73 1.43 -2.74
CA VAL A 89 7.74 -0.03 -2.56
C VAL A 89 8.13 -0.34 -1.13
N SER A 90 7.19 -0.95 -0.39
CA SER A 90 7.48 -1.56 0.89
C SER A 90 7.70 -3.04 0.66
N ALA A 91 8.93 -3.47 0.77
CA ALA A 91 9.28 -4.87 0.56
C ALA A 91 10.22 -5.33 1.66
N VAL A 92 9.97 -6.54 2.12
CA VAL A 92 10.89 -7.22 3.02
C VAL A 92 11.76 -8.12 2.16
N TYR A 93 13.04 -7.80 2.12
CA TYR A 93 14.03 -8.59 1.37
C TYR A 93 14.77 -9.48 2.35
N ASN A 94 14.34 -10.72 2.47
CA ASN A 94 14.93 -11.67 3.39
C ASN A 94 16.39 -11.92 3.03
N GLY A 95 17.29 -11.36 3.83
CA GLY A 95 18.73 -11.53 3.63
C GLY A 95 19.31 -10.78 2.44
N ILE A 96 18.53 -9.93 1.77
CA ILE A 96 19.02 -9.10 0.67
C ILE A 96 19.05 -7.65 1.12
N PRO A 97 20.21 -7.06 1.28
CA PRO A 97 20.30 -5.63 1.60
C PRO A 97 19.89 -4.78 0.41
N LEU A 98 19.23 -3.70 0.69
CA LEU A 98 18.90 -2.71 -0.32
C LEU A 98 19.96 -1.64 -0.37
#